data_823891138335605659da8782f75fc6f9
#
_entry.id   823891138335605659da8782f75fc6f9
#
_cell.length_a   1.000
_cell.length_b   1.000
_cell.length_c   1.000
_cell.angle_alpha   90.00
_cell.angle_beta   90.00
_cell.angle_gamma   90.00
#
_symmetry.space_group_name_H-M   'P 1'
#
loop_
_entity.id
_entity.type
_entity.pdbx_description
1 polymer ?
#
loop_
_entity_poly.entity_id
_entity_poly.type
_entity_poly.pdbx_seq_one_letter_code
_entity_poly.pdbx_strand_id
1 'polypeptide(L)'
;MPARGKLRPGAPLAAALAAALVVRVARLLRDPLIHPDGPAYLDLASAVLHGKVLAVLGGYYSPLYPAAVAGLAATGLRLELAGRATALLAGLAALPLLHVLVRRCAGERAADAAVLVAAVHPALVKASAQVLPETLAGALLLAWLVARRAAIAGALAGGAYLARPEGVLLLPLGLWRLRRAHLRALVLYAGAAVAVMAPALLALRAETGHWQLSPREARLALLTGVPGATTLAEAALRNPAALLARMAEGVARQVLYDATALGPLLVIPFLLGVGAARETRGPLAVAACFTALPLALNPSPRYAVPLVPLLLPATAAGLLALGERLGRHARVATAALGVALVVQALWVSHPFDAACSREVSRLVLERYGPGQALVAVDGRFAYGARGRALVPPTTDPDDALALARRSGARLWLTRPAWIRPPWTPPADVRAVARPCGGTFVLFEVGG
;
A
#
# COMPACT_ATOMS: atom_id res chain seq x y z
N MET A 1 -25.68 1.26 -42.29
CA MET A 1 -24.72 1.14 -41.18
C MET A 1 -24.01 2.46 -41.02
N PRO A 2 -24.15 3.21 -39.91
CA PRO A 2 -23.39 4.44 -39.71
C PRO A 2 -21.91 4.07 -39.52
N ALA A 3 -21.02 4.76 -40.21
CA ALA A 3 -19.58 4.63 -40.14
C ALA A 3 -19.14 4.81 -38.64
N ARG A 4 -18.69 3.72 -38.02
CA ARG A 4 -18.02 3.78 -36.71
C ARG A 4 -16.75 4.60 -36.92
N GLY A 5 -16.78 5.87 -36.50
CA GLY A 5 -15.59 6.70 -36.50
C GLY A 5 -14.48 5.96 -35.74
N LYS A 6 -13.41 5.60 -36.47
CA LYS A 6 -12.20 5.00 -35.87
C LYS A 6 -11.60 6.02 -34.93
N LEU A 7 -11.72 5.82 -33.62
CA LEU A 7 -10.98 6.61 -32.62
C LEU A 7 -9.48 6.54 -32.99
N ARG A 8 -8.81 7.70 -32.95
CA ARG A 8 -7.36 7.76 -33.20
C ARG A 8 -6.63 6.86 -32.19
N PRO A 9 -5.62 6.08 -32.63
CA PRO A 9 -4.81 5.29 -31.72
C PRO A 9 -4.29 6.16 -30.57
N GLY A 10 -4.50 5.73 -29.30
CA GLY A 10 -4.12 6.47 -28.11
C GLY A 10 -5.16 7.42 -27.52
N ALA A 11 -6.26 7.75 -28.19
CA ALA A 11 -7.32 8.59 -27.65
C ALA A 11 -7.95 8.04 -26.36
N PRO A 12 -8.23 6.73 -26.21
CA PRO A 12 -8.76 6.16 -24.97
C PRO A 12 -7.79 6.28 -23.79
N LEU A 13 -6.49 6.09 -24.02
CA LEU A 13 -5.46 6.25 -22.98
C LEU A 13 -5.36 7.72 -22.54
N ALA A 14 -5.39 8.67 -23.47
CA ALA A 14 -5.37 10.10 -23.14
C ALA A 14 -6.62 10.49 -22.34
N ALA A 15 -7.81 10.01 -22.73
CA ALA A 15 -9.04 10.23 -22.00
C ALA A 15 -8.99 9.61 -20.59
N ALA A 16 -8.43 8.39 -20.47
CA ALA A 16 -8.24 7.73 -19.18
C ALA A 16 -7.28 8.52 -18.26
N LEU A 17 -6.18 9.04 -18.79
CA LEU A 17 -5.24 9.87 -18.02
C LEU A 17 -5.88 11.18 -17.56
N ALA A 18 -6.65 11.86 -18.42
CA ALA A 18 -7.38 13.06 -18.06
C ALA A 18 -8.43 12.77 -16.96
N ALA A 19 -9.27 11.75 -17.15
CA ALA A 19 -10.25 11.33 -16.17
C ALA A 19 -9.60 10.92 -14.84
N ALA A 20 -8.49 10.17 -14.91
CA ALA A 20 -7.72 9.77 -13.74
C ALA A 20 -7.19 10.96 -12.95
N LEU A 21 -6.62 11.96 -13.64
CA LEU A 21 -6.13 13.17 -13.00
C LEU A 21 -7.26 13.92 -12.29
N VAL A 22 -8.37 14.16 -13.00
CA VAL A 22 -9.54 14.88 -12.46
C VAL A 22 -10.10 14.17 -11.22
N VAL A 23 -10.38 12.86 -11.32
CA VAL A 23 -11.00 12.11 -10.22
C VAL A 23 -10.06 11.99 -9.01
N ARG A 24 -8.75 11.78 -9.24
CA ARG A 24 -7.75 11.71 -8.16
C ARG A 24 -7.53 13.05 -7.47
N VAL A 25 -7.46 14.14 -8.23
CA VAL A 25 -7.36 15.49 -7.65
C VAL A 25 -8.64 15.83 -6.89
N ALA A 26 -9.82 15.56 -7.45
CA ALA A 26 -11.09 15.74 -6.74
C ALA A 26 -11.15 14.94 -5.43
N ARG A 27 -10.64 13.69 -5.44
CA ARG A 27 -10.54 12.88 -4.23
C ARG A 27 -9.55 13.49 -3.22
N LEU A 28 -8.38 13.92 -3.67
CA LEU A 28 -7.36 14.54 -2.84
C LEU A 28 -7.90 15.80 -2.12
N LEU A 29 -8.65 16.63 -2.84
CA LEU A 29 -9.26 17.84 -2.27
C LEU A 29 -10.37 17.55 -1.27
N ARG A 30 -11.07 16.42 -1.42
CA ARG A 30 -12.15 15.99 -0.52
C ARG A 30 -11.67 15.21 0.71
N ASP A 31 -10.47 14.64 0.64
CA ASP A 31 -9.92 13.81 1.73
C ASP A 31 -8.89 14.63 2.54
N PRO A 32 -9.31 15.30 3.63
CA PRO A 32 -8.45 16.18 4.41
C PRO A 32 -7.42 15.39 5.25
N LEU A 33 -7.60 14.08 5.38
CA LEU A 33 -6.73 13.24 6.21
C LEU A 33 -5.77 12.45 5.34
N ILE A 34 -4.53 12.35 5.81
CA ILE A 34 -3.58 11.36 5.34
C ILE A 34 -3.87 9.99 6.00
N HIS A 35 -3.32 8.92 5.44
CA HIS A 35 -3.39 7.61 6.06
C HIS A 35 -2.71 7.60 7.45
N PRO A 36 -3.15 6.77 8.43
CA PRO A 36 -2.50 6.67 9.75
C PRO A 36 -0.99 6.45 9.73
N ASP A 37 -0.47 5.72 8.74
CA ASP A 37 0.98 5.54 8.54
C ASP A 37 1.65 6.72 7.80
N GLY A 38 0.86 7.62 7.21
CA GLY A 38 1.36 8.77 6.44
C GLY A 38 2.39 9.61 7.19
N PRO A 39 2.13 10.01 8.46
CA PRO A 39 3.10 10.77 9.24
C PRO A 39 4.48 10.10 9.32
N ALA A 40 4.53 8.79 9.54
CA ALA A 40 5.81 8.06 9.61
C ALA A 40 6.58 8.11 8.27
N TYR A 41 5.89 8.01 7.13
CA TYR A 41 6.54 8.20 5.83
C TYR A 41 7.05 9.63 5.62
N LEU A 42 6.32 10.64 6.12
CA LEU A 42 6.76 12.03 6.03
C LEU A 42 7.96 12.31 6.93
N ASP A 43 7.98 11.76 8.14
CA ASP A 43 9.13 11.84 9.05
C ASP A 43 10.39 11.22 8.43
N LEU A 44 10.25 10.06 7.79
CA LEU A 44 11.35 9.44 7.06
C LEU A 44 11.80 10.27 5.85
N ALA A 45 10.87 10.87 5.11
CA ALA A 45 11.22 11.76 4.01
C ALA A 45 11.96 13.01 4.52
N SER A 46 11.54 13.57 5.65
CA SER A 46 12.25 14.65 6.33
C SER A 46 13.67 14.21 6.75
N ALA A 47 13.82 13.00 7.28
CA ALA A 47 15.12 12.46 7.65
C ALA A 47 16.06 12.34 6.43
N VAL A 48 15.55 11.92 5.26
CA VAL A 48 16.32 11.91 4.00
C VAL A 48 16.79 13.31 3.63
N LEU A 49 15.90 14.32 3.70
CA LEU A 49 16.25 15.72 3.40
C LEU A 49 17.34 16.27 4.32
N HIS A 50 17.44 15.76 5.54
CA HIS A 50 18.48 16.13 6.50
C HIS A 50 19.70 15.17 6.47
N GLY A 51 19.87 14.39 5.40
CA GLY A 51 21.03 13.51 5.20
C GLY A 51 21.06 12.22 6.00
N LYS A 52 20.00 11.90 6.75
CA LYS A 52 19.90 10.68 7.59
C LYS A 52 19.47 9.46 6.77
N VAL A 53 20.13 9.21 5.63
CA VAL A 53 19.72 8.18 4.65
C VAL A 53 19.85 6.76 5.24
N LEU A 54 20.90 6.48 6.00
CA LEU A 54 21.13 5.15 6.59
C LEU A 54 20.01 4.76 7.57
N ALA A 55 19.52 5.69 8.39
CA ALA A 55 18.42 5.44 9.30
C ALA A 55 17.10 5.13 8.56
N VAL A 56 16.96 5.60 7.32
CA VAL A 56 15.78 5.31 6.48
C VAL A 56 15.93 3.95 5.80
N LEU A 57 17.15 3.58 5.37
CA LEU A 57 17.43 2.27 4.75
C LEU A 57 17.22 1.11 5.72
N GLY A 58 17.65 1.25 6.99
CA GLY A 58 17.48 0.25 8.07
C GLY A 58 16.13 0.35 8.79
N GLY A 59 15.31 1.35 8.49
CA GLY A 59 14.09 1.67 9.22
C GLY A 59 12.94 0.67 9.02
N TYR A 60 11.94 0.76 9.91
CA TYR A 60 10.73 -0.10 9.91
C TYR A 60 9.91 -0.02 8.61
N TYR A 61 9.89 1.12 7.93
CA TYR A 61 9.18 1.34 6.68
C TYR A 61 10.12 1.29 5.48
N SER A 62 9.62 0.77 4.37
CA SER A 62 10.36 0.66 3.10
C SER A 62 10.87 2.00 2.60
N PRO A 63 12.15 2.11 2.18
CA PRO A 63 12.84 3.39 1.98
C PRO A 63 12.50 4.12 0.67
N LEU A 64 12.05 3.43 -0.38
CA LEU A 64 11.90 4.04 -1.70
C LEU A 64 10.83 5.13 -1.75
N TYR A 65 9.68 4.91 -1.08
CA TYR A 65 8.63 5.90 -1.07
C TYR A 65 9.03 7.18 -0.31
N PRO A 66 9.58 7.13 0.92
CA PRO A 66 10.12 8.31 1.58
C PRO A 66 11.21 9.03 0.78
N ALA A 67 12.08 8.28 0.11
CA ALA A 67 13.12 8.88 -0.74
C ALA A 67 12.52 9.63 -1.93
N ALA A 68 11.50 9.07 -2.60
CA ALA A 68 10.78 9.73 -3.67
C ALA A 68 10.05 11.00 -3.18
N VAL A 69 9.42 10.93 -2.00
CA VAL A 69 8.79 12.10 -1.35
C VAL A 69 9.82 13.19 -1.05
N ALA A 70 10.97 12.82 -0.49
CA ALA A 70 12.05 13.75 -0.20
C ALA A 70 12.58 14.41 -1.48
N GLY A 71 12.79 13.63 -2.55
CA GLY A 71 13.19 14.17 -3.86
C GLY A 71 12.20 15.21 -4.41
N LEU A 72 10.91 14.94 -4.26
CA LEU A 72 9.89 15.89 -4.71
C LEU A 72 9.75 17.10 -3.75
N ALA A 73 9.92 16.90 -2.45
CA ALA A 73 9.92 18.00 -1.48
C ALA A 73 11.14 18.92 -1.62
N ALA A 74 12.28 18.41 -2.09
CA ALA A 74 13.48 19.22 -2.39
C ALA A 74 13.23 20.30 -3.47
N THR A 75 12.16 20.18 -4.26
CA THR A 75 11.73 21.22 -5.21
C THR A 75 10.97 22.38 -4.54
N GLY A 76 10.82 22.39 -3.21
CA GLY A 76 10.11 23.42 -2.46
C GLY A 76 8.66 23.05 -2.09
N LEU A 77 8.18 21.86 -2.45
CA LEU A 77 6.85 21.39 -2.05
C LEU A 77 6.81 21.05 -0.55
N ARG A 78 5.69 21.38 0.10
CA ARG A 78 5.45 20.91 1.49
C ARG A 78 5.43 19.37 1.51
N LEU A 79 6.02 18.76 2.54
CA LEU A 79 6.20 17.31 2.66
C LEU A 79 4.90 16.50 2.42
N GLU A 80 3.78 16.94 2.98
CA GLU A 80 2.50 16.25 2.77
C GLU A 80 2.06 16.31 1.30
N LEU A 81 2.18 17.49 0.68
CA LEU A 81 1.83 17.64 -0.73
C LEU A 81 2.78 16.81 -1.62
N ALA A 82 4.08 16.78 -1.31
CA ALA A 82 5.06 15.94 -1.98
C ALA A 82 4.71 14.45 -1.85
N GLY A 83 4.29 14.01 -0.66
CA GLY A 83 3.84 12.63 -0.44
C GLY A 83 2.61 12.27 -1.29
N ARG A 84 1.57 13.11 -1.24
CA ARG A 84 0.35 12.92 -2.05
C ARG A 84 0.66 13.00 -3.56
N ALA A 85 1.52 13.93 -3.98
CA ALA A 85 1.94 14.05 -5.37
C ALA A 85 2.74 12.83 -5.85
N THR A 86 3.62 12.28 -5.03
CA THR A 86 4.35 11.04 -5.32
C THR A 86 3.38 9.89 -5.59
N ALA A 87 2.36 9.71 -4.74
CA ALA A 87 1.35 8.68 -4.93
C ALA A 87 0.48 8.93 -6.17
N LEU A 88 0.10 10.18 -6.44
CA LEU A 88 -0.65 10.58 -7.63
C LEU A 88 0.13 10.29 -8.90
N LEU A 89 1.38 10.73 -8.99
CA LEU A 89 2.24 10.55 -10.16
C LEU A 89 2.49 9.06 -10.44
N ALA A 90 2.75 8.26 -9.40
CA ALA A 90 2.88 6.81 -9.53
C ALA A 90 1.58 6.16 -10.04
N GLY A 91 0.41 6.58 -9.52
CA GLY A 91 -0.89 6.11 -9.98
C GLY A 91 -1.21 6.49 -11.42
N LEU A 92 -0.79 7.66 -11.89
CA LEU A 92 -0.91 8.07 -13.30
C LEU A 92 0.06 7.29 -14.19
N ALA A 93 1.32 7.09 -13.76
CA ALA A 93 2.31 6.30 -14.48
C ALA A 93 1.92 4.81 -14.62
N ALA A 94 1.13 4.30 -13.71
CA ALA A 94 0.60 2.94 -13.77
C ALA A 94 -0.34 2.71 -14.98
N LEU A 95 -1.07 3.74 -15.46
CA LEU A 95 -2.05 3.60 -16.54
C LEU A 95 -1.42 3.20 -17.89
N PRO A 96 -0.39 3.90 -18.41
CA PRO A 96 0.25 3.47 -19.65
C PRO A 96 0.92 2.10 -19.52
N LEU A 97 1.47 1.76 -18.35
CA LEU A 97 2.04 0.43 -18.10
C LEU A 97 0.95 -0.64 -18.14
N LEU A 98 -0.19 -0.38 -17.52
CA LEU A 98 -1.36 -1.27 -17.56
C LEU A 98 -1.86 -1.41 -19.00
N HIS A 99 -1.98 -0.32 -19.76
CA HIS A 99 -2.39 -0.39 -21.17
C HIS A 99 -1.47 -1.32 -21.99
N VAL A 100 -0.14 -1.17 -21.85
CA VAL A 100 0.83 -2.02 -22.53
C VAL A 100 0.69 -3.47 -22.09
N LEU A 101 0.50 -3.75 -20.80
CA LEU A 101 0.32 -5.09 -20.29
C LEU A 101 -0.94 -5.74 -20.87
N VAL A 102 -2.09 -5.07 -20.75
CA VAL A 102 -3.38 -5.61 -21.18
C VAL A 102 -3.43 -5.78 -22.70
N ARG A 103 -2.86 -4.84 -23.45
CA ARG A 103 -2.75 -4.98 -24.92
C ARG A 103 -1.99 -6.24 -25.34
N ARG A 104 -0.94 -6.62 -24.60
CA ARG A 104 -0.18 -7.86 -24.86
C ARG A 104 -0.95 -9.12 -24.47
N CYS A 105 -1.79 -9.05 -23.44
CA CYS A 105 -2.51 -10.20 -22.90
C CYS A 105 -3.91 -10.39 -23.50
N ALA A 106 -4.61 -9.31 -23.85
CA ALA A 106 -6.04 -9.39 -24.20
C ALA A 106 -6.45 -8.45 -25.37
N GLY A 107 -5.47 -7.81 -26.00
CA GLY A 107 -5.69 -6.95 -27.18
C GLY A 107 -6.07 -5.50 -26.86
N GLU A 108 -6.18 -4.67 -27.90
CA GLU A 108 -6.34 -3.21 -27.79
C GLU A 108 -7.65 -2.82 -27.10
N ARG A 109 -8.79 -3.45 -27.48
CA ARG A 109 -10.09 -3.14 -26.86
C ARG A 109 -10.11 -3.41 -25.37
N ALA A 110 -9.49 -4.50 -24.94
CA ALA A 110 -9.37 -4.82 -23.52
C ALA A 110 -8.44 -3.85 -22.81
N ALA A 111 -7.37 -3.40 -23.45
CA ALA A 111 -6.46 -2.39 -22.90
C ALA A 111 -7.18 -1.05 -22.67
N ASP A 112 -7.97 -0.60 -23.63
CA ASP A 112 -8.78 0.61 -23.50
C ASP A 112 -9.79 0.50 -22.36
N ALA A 113 -10.51 -0.63 -22.27
CA ALA A 113 -11.45 -0.87 -21.17
C ALA A 113 -10.74 -0.90 -19.80
N ALA A 114 -9.59 -1.58 -19.72
CA ALA A 114 -8.83 -1.69 -18.47
C ALA A 114 -8.34 -0.32 -17.95
N VAL A 115 -7.81 0.55 -18.82
CA VAL A 115 -7.32 1.86 -18.38
C VAL A 115 -8.45 2.83 -18.02
N LEU A 116 -9.60 2.74 -18.70
CA LEU A 116 -10.78 3.52 -18.34
C LEU A 116 -11.33 3.09 -16.96
N VAL A 117 -11.41 1.78 -16.70
CA VAL A 117 -11.76 1.27 -15.37
C VAL A 117 -10.73 1.71 -14.33
N ALA A 118 -9.43 1.53 -14.59
CA ALA A 118 -8.36 1.90 -13.66
C ALA A 118 -8.34 3.41 -13.36
N ALA A 119 -8.72 4.24 -14.33
CA ALA A 119 -8.80 5.69 -14.17
C ALA A 119 -9.72 6.11 -13.02
N VAL A 120 -10.86 5.42 -12.89
CA VAL A 120 -11.92 5.73 -11.92
C VAL A 120 -12.10 4.67 -10.83
N HIS A 121 -11.24 3.65 -10.78
CA HIS A 121 -11.34 2.55 -9.83
C HIS A 121 -11.19 3.03 -8.38
N PRO A 122 -12.16 2.75 -7.47
CA PRO A 122 -12.20 3.36 -6.14
C PRO A 122 -10.93 3.13 -5.31
N ALA A 123 -10.41 1.89 -5.26
CA ALA A 123 -9.21 1.57 -4.50
C ALA A 123 -7.96 2.27 -5.06
N LEU A 124 -7.80 2.33 -6.39
CA LEU A 124 -6.67 2.98 -7.04
C LEU A 124 -6.72 4.50 -6.90
N VAL A 125 -7.90 5.10 -7.00
CA VAL A 125 -8.13 6.54 -6.79
C VAL A 125 -7.82 6.90 -5.33
N LYS A 126 -8.37 6.15 -4.37
CA LYS A 126 -8.11 6.37 -2.94
C LYS A 126 -6.61 6.28 -2.62
N ALA A 127 -5.93 5.25 -3.08
CA ALA A 127 -4.50 5.07 -2.82
C ALA A 127 -3.64 6.19 -3.43
N SER A 128 -4.02 6.69 -4.63
CA SER A 128 -3.31 7.80 -5.28
C SER A 128 -3.51 9.16 -4.60
N ALA A 129 -4.46 9.30 -3.68
CA ALA A 129 -4.71 10.52 -2.91
C ALA A 129 -4.09 10.48 -1.50
N GLN A 130 -3.49 9.35 -1.11
CA GLN A 130 -2.95 9.13 0.22
C GLN A 130 -1.41 9.14 0.24
N VAL A 131 -0.84 9.45 1.40
CA VAL A 131 0.61 9.37 1.64
C VAL A 131 0.96 7.91 1.95
N LEU A 132 1.10 7.10 0.87
CA LEU A 132 1.30 5.65 0.96
C LEU A 132 2.08 5.10 -0.25
N PRO A 133 2.86 4.01 -0.07
CA PRO A 133 3.69 3.42 -1.13
C PRO A 133 2.92 2.52 -2.12
N GLU A 134 1.63 2.22 -1.89
CA GLU A 134 0.86 1.21 -2.63
C GLU A 134 0.81 1.49 -4.14
N THR A 135 0.63 2.74 -4.53
CA THR A 135 0.60 3.12 -5.97
C THR A 135 1.97 3.01 -6.61
N LEU A 136 3.04 3.37 -5.88
CA LEU A 136 4.41 3.21 -6.36
C LEU A 136 4.77 1.74 -6.52
N ALA A 137 4.42 0.90 -5.55
CA ALA A 137 4.63 -0.54 -5.63
C ALA A 137 3.86 -1.17 -6.80
N GLY A 138 2.59 -0.81 -7.00
CA GLY A 138 1.80 -1.26 -8.14
C GLY A 138 2.36 -0.83 -9.49
N ALA A 139 2.86 0.42 -9.61
CA ALA A 139 3.50 0.90 -10.82
C ALA A 139 4.81 0.16 -11.13
N LEU A 140 5.63 -0.13 -10.11
CA LEU A 140 6.87 -0.91 -10.27
C LEU A 140 6.57 -2.35 -10.65
N LEU A 141 5.53 -2.97 -10.09
CA LEU A 141 5.08 -4.31 -10.44
C LEU A 141 4.62 -4.38 -11.89
N LEU A 142 3.83 -3.41 -12.36
CA LEU A 142 3.45 -3.30 -13.77
C LEU A 142 4.67 -3.06 -14.68
N ALA A 143 5.57 -2.16 -14.29
CA ALA A 143 6.80 -1.90 -15.04
C ALA A 143 7.65 -3.17 -15.17
N TRP A 144 7.77 -3.96 -14.10
CA TRP A 144 8.46 -5.24 -14.12
C TRP A 144 7.82 -6.24 -15.11
N LEU A 145 6.48 -6.33 -15.12
CA LEU A 145 5.76 -7.21 -16.05
C LEU A 145 5.95 -6.82 -17.51
N VAL A 146 6.02 -5.54 -17.82
CA VAL A 146 6.18 -5.06 -19.21
C VAL A 146 7.64 -4.97 -19.66
N ALA A 147 8.59 -5.00 -18.72
CA ALA A 147 10.03 -4.89 -18.99
C ALA A 147 10.52 -6.04 -19.92
N ARG A 148 11.29 -5.68 -20.95
CA ARG A 148 11.85 -6.63 -21.94
C ARG A 148 13.32 -6.94 -21.67
N ARG A 149 14.09 -6.01 -21.09
CA ARG A 149 15.51 -6.16 -20.78
C ARG A 149 15.69 -6.74 -19.39
N ALA A 150 16.46 -7.82 -19.26
CA ALA A 150 16.65 -8.51 -17.99
C ALA A 150 17.19 -7.60 -16.89
N ALA A 151 18.20 -6.77 -17.17
CA ALA A 151 18.76 -5.85 -16.18
C ALA A 151 17.71 -4.82 -15.69
N ILE A 152 16.88 -4.27 -16.61
CA ILE A 152 15.81 -3.34 -16.21
C ILE A 152 14.78 -4.06 -15.35
N ALA A 153 14.36 -5.29 -15.73
CA ALA A 153 13.44 -6.07 -14.92
C ALA A 153 14.03 -6.38 -13.55
N GLY A 154 15.33 -6.70 -13.45
CA GLY A 154 16.02 -6.90 -12.18
C GLY A 154 16.02 -5.64 -11.31
N ALA A 155 16.39 -4.49 -11.87
CA ALA A 155 16.37 -3.22 -11.15
C ALA A 155 14.95 -2.86 -10.65
N LEU A 156 13.92 -3.11 -11.48
CA LEU A 156 12.52 -2.91 -11.09
C LEU A 156 12.07 -3.87 -9.98
N ALA A 157 12.54 -5.13 -9.97
CA ALA A 157 12.30 -6.07 -8.87
C ALA A 157 12.95 -5.56 -7.57
N GLY A 158 14.20 -5.09 -7.60
CA GLY A 158 14.85 -4.45 -6.47
C GLY A 158 14.13 -3.19 -6.00
N GLY A 159 13.69 -2.34 -6.93
CA GLY A 159 12.87 -1.16 -6.62
C GLY A 159 11.52 -1.51 -5.99
N ALA A 160 10.86 -2.55 -6.47
CA ALA A 160 9.62 -3.04 -5.88
C ALA A 160 9.82 -3.53 -4.43
N TYR A 161 10.94 -4.21 -4.15
CA TYR A 161 11.34 -4.57 -2.78
C TYR A 161 11.58 -3.32 -1.92
N LEU A 162 12.29 -2.33 -2.42
CA LEU A 162 12.53 -1.07 -1.70
C LEU A 162 11.24 -0.24 -1.50
N ALA A 163 10.23 -0.42 -2.34
CA ALA A 163 8.91 0.18 -2.15
C ALA A 163 8.08 -0.60 -1.12
N ARG A 164 8.17 -1.94 -1.15
CA ARG A 164 7.48 -2.85 -0.22
C ARG A 164 8.24 -4.18 -0.13
N PRO A 165 8.47 -4.73 1.09
CA PRO A 165 9.26 -5.96 1.27
C PRO A 165 8.73 -7.14 0.46
N GLU A 166 7.41 -7.21 0.24
CA GLU A 166 6.77 -8.26 -0.54
C GLU A 166 7.28 -8.31 -2.00
N GLY A 167 7.83 -7.19 -2.49
CA GLY A 167 8.46 -7.09 -3.82
C GLY A 167 9.66 -8.03 -4.02
N VAL A 168 10.26 -8.56 -2.94
CA VAL A 168 11.30 -9.59 -3.03
C VAL A 168 10.85 -10.82 -3.82
N LEU A 169 9.54 -11.12 -3.82
CA LEU A 169 8.97 -12.24 -4.57
C LEU A 169 9.21 -12.14 -6.08
N LEU A 170 9.43 -10.94 -6.59
CA LEU A 170 9.77 -10.75 -8.01
C LEU A 170 11.13 -11.38 -8.38
N LEU A 171 12.04 -11.57 -7.42
CA LEU A 171 13.32 -12.24 -7.66
C LEU A 171 13.12 -13.68 -8.19
N PRO A 172 12.53 -14.61 -7.42
CA PRO A 172 12.30 -15.97 -7.92
C PRO A 172 11.35 -16.03 -9.12
N LEU A 173 10.31 -15.17 -9.16
CA LEU A 173 9.39 -15.11 -10.30
C LEU A 173 10.09 -14.67 -11.60
N GLY A 174 11.03 -13.72 -11.51
CA GLY A 174 11.81 -13.28 -12.66
C GLY A 174 12.82 -14.32 -13.14
N LEU A 175 13.49 -14.99 -12.21
CA LEU A 175 14.38 -16.12 -12.55
C LEU A 175 13.59 -17.25 -13.22
N TRP A 176 12.41 -17.60 -12.71
CA TRP A 176 11.53 -18.57 -13.33
C TRP A 176 11.04 -18.11 -14.72
N ARG A 177 10.68 -16.84 -14.88
CA ARG A 177 10.30 -16.25 -16.18
C ARG A 177 11.44 -16.35 -17.19
N LEU A 178 12.68 -16.18 -16.75
CA LEU A 178 13.90 -16.22 -17.59
C LEU A 178 14.57 -17.59 -17.65
N ARG A 179 14.00 -18.65 -17.05
CA ARG A 179 14.63 -19.99 -16.95
C ARG A 179 15.07 -20.62 -18.27
N ARG A 180 14.47 -20.17 -19.38
CA ARG A 180 14.83 -20.62 -20.74
C ARG A 180 15.71 -19.62 -21.50
N ALA A 181 16.08 -18.51 -20.85
CA ALA A 181 16.97 -17.51 -21.43
C ALA A 181 18.44 -17.92 -21.24
N HIS A 182 19.34 -17.23 -21.94
CA HIS A 182 20.79 -17.42 -21.74
C HIS A 182 21.21 -17.04 -20.31
N LEU A 183 22.24 -17.71 -19.76
CA LEU A 183 22.78 -17.46 -18.43
C LEU A 183 23.07 -15.96 -18.19
N ARG A 184 23.58 -15.25 -19.21
CA ARG A 184 23.82 -13.79 -19.14
C ARG A 184 22.57 -13.01 -18.74
N ALA A 185 21.38 -13.39 -19.22
CA ALA A 185 20.14 -12.70 -18.86
C ALA A 185 19.76 -12.95 -17.40
N LEU A 186 19.98 -14.17 -16.90
CA LEU A 186 19.75 -14.51 -15.49
C LEU A 186 20.70 -13.72 -14.56
N VAL A 187 22.00 -13.67 -14.92
CA VAL A 187 23.03 -12.93 -14.17
C VAL A 187 22.72 -11.42 -14.16
N LEU A 188 22.36 -10.85 -15.31
CA LEU A 188 21.99 -9.43 -15.41
C LEU A 188 20.74 -9.10 -14.59
N TYR A 189 19.75 -10.01 -14.60
CA TYR A 189 18.54 -9.83 -13.79
C TYR A 189 18.85 -9.87 -12.29
N ALA A 190 19.48 -10.94 -11.84
CA ALA A 190 19.79 -11.14 -10.43
C ALA A 190 20.77 -10.07 -9.92
N GLY A 191 21.82 -9.78 -10.67
CA GLY A 191 22.81 -8.77 -10.32
C GLY A 191 22.22 -7.37 -10.20
N ALA A 192 21.35 -6.95 -11.14
CA ALA A 192 20.68 -5.66 -11.07
C ALA A 192 19.70 -5.58 -9.88
N ALA A 193 18.96 -6.65 -9.61
CA ALA A 193 18.05 -6.69 -8.46
C ALA A 193 18.82 -6.59 -7.13
N VAL A 194 19.86 -7.41 -6.97
CA VAL A 194 20.72 -7.40 -5.76
C VAL A 194 21.41 -6.05 -5.59
N ALA A 195 21.96 -5.46 -6.65
CA ALA A 195 22.60 -4.14 -6.58
C ALA A 195 21.67 -3.05 -6.05
N VAL A 196 20.37 -3.08 -6.44
CA VAL A 196 19.36 -2.13 -5.95
C VAL A 196 18.96 -2.44 -4.50
N MET A 197 18.87 -3.72 -4.11
CA MET A 197 18.46 -4.14 -2.77
C MET A 197 19.58 -4.01 -1.72
N ALA A 198 20.83 -4.21 -2.14
CA ALA A 198 21.99 -4.36 -1.25
C ALA A 198 22.15 -3.22 -0.22
N PRO A 199 22.01 -1.93 -0.56
CA PRO A 199 22.16 -0.86 0.43
C PRO A 199 21.19 -0.99 1.61
N ALA A 200 19.93 -1.35 1.35
CA ALA A 200 18.93 -1.54 2.40
C ALA A 200 19.18 -2.81 3.20
N LEU A 201 19.55 -3.91 2.55
CA LEU A 201 19.88 -5.17 3.24
C LEU A 201 21.10 -5.03 4.15
N LEU A 202 22.15 -4.32 3.70
CA LEU A 202 23.32 -4.03 4.49
C LEU A 202 23.00 -3.12 5.68
N ALA A 203 22.19 -2.07 5.48
CA ALA A 203 21.74 -1.20 6.56
C ALA A 203 20.92 -1.97 7.60
N LEU A 204 19.99 -2.82 7.18
CA LEU A 204 19.23 -3.70 8.07
C LEU A 204 20.12 -4.66 8.85
N ARG A 205 21.10 -5.27 8.18
CA ARG A 205 22.09 -6.15 8.83
C ARG A 205 22.89 -5.41 9.88
N ALA A 206 23.34 -4.20 9.56
CA ALA A 206 24.11 -3.36 10.50
C ALA A 206 23.28 -2.96 11.73
N GLU A 207 22.00 -2.64 11.54
CA GLU A 207 21.10 -2.21 12.61
C GLU A 207 20.64 -3.35 13.52
N THR A 208 20.33 -4.52 12.94
CA THR A 208 19.67 -5.63 13.67
C THR A 208 20.64 -6.76 14.05
N GLY A 209 21.84 -6.78 13.48
CA GLY A 209 22.80 -7.89 13.65
C GLY A 209 22.45 -9.15 12.85
N HIS A 210 21.31 -9.21 12.18
CA HIS A 210 20.82 -10.40 11.47
C HIS A 210 20.50 -10.10 10.00
N TRP A 211 20.61 -11.13 9.13
CA TRP A 211 20.08 -11.05 7.78
C TRP A 211 18.57 -11.21 7.80
N GLN A 212 17.88 -10.19 7.36
CA GLN A 212 16.42 -10.18 7.24
C GLN A 212 15.97 -9.32 6.05
N LEU A 213 14.82 -9.63 5.49
CA LEU A 213 14.25 -8.90 4.37
C LEU A 213 13.43 -7.68 4.81
N SER A 214 13.04 -7.63 6.07
CA SER A 214 12.25 -6.54 6.62
C SER A 214 12.39 -6.49 8.15
N PRO A 215 12.42 -5.30 8.76
CA PRO A 215 12.38 -5.15 10.22
C PRO A 215 11.07 -5.69 10.83
N ARG A 216 10.09 -5.98 9.99
CA ARG A 216 8.79 -6.55 10.41
C ARG A 216 8.84 -8.06 10.61
N GLU A 217 9.95 -8.73 10.25
CA GLU A 217 10.05 -10.19 10.36
C GLU A 217 9.88 -10.69 11.78
N ALA A 218 10.46 -10.02 12.77
CA ALA A 218 10.29 -10.38 14.17
C ALA A 218 8.81 -10.34 14.59
N ARG A 219 8.06 -9.31 14.16
CA ARG A 219 6.62 -9.21 14.41
C ARG A 219 5.84 -10.31 13.67
N LEU A 220 6.22 -10.62 12.44
CA LEU A 220 5.60 -11.70 11.66
C LEU A 220 5.90 -13.06 12.28
N ALA A 221 7.11 -13.27 12.78
CA ALA A 221 7.49 -14.48 13.52
C ALA A 221 6.64 -14.66 14.79
N LEU A 222 6.42 -13.59 15.55
CA LEU A 222 5.52 -13.61 16.71
C LEU A 222 4.09 -14.02 16.35
N LEU A 223 3.58 -13.62 15.17
CA LEU A 223 2.25 -14.00 14.70
C LEU A 223 2.13 -15.50 14.39
N THR A 224 3.26 -16.23 14.24
CA THR A 224 3.27 -17.70 14.09
C THR A 224 3.18 -18.45 15.42
N GLY A 225 3.19 -17.73 16.56
CA GLY A 225 3.16 -18.34 17.89
C GLY A 225 4.46 -19.04 18.28
N VAL A 226 5.59 -18.76 17.63
CA VAL A 226 6.90 -19.33 17.97
C VAL A 226 7.65 -18.36 18.92
N PRO A 227 7.74 -18.67 20.23
CA PRO A 227 8.36 -17.77 21.19
C PRO A 227 9.85 -17.52 20.87
N GLY A 228 10.27 -16.25 20.94
CA GLY A 228 11.67 -15.85 20.77
C GLY A 228 12.23 -15.95 19.36
N ALA A 229 11.42 -16.27 18.34
CA ALA A 229 11.86 -16.20 16.95
C ALA A 229 12.01 -14.74 16.50
N THR A 230 13.18 -14.40 15.96
CA THR A 230 13.52 -13.05 15.50
C THR A 230 13.35 -12.89 13.99
N THR A 231 13.32 -13.99 13.25
CA THR A 231 13.14 -14.01 11.79
C THR A 231 12.07 -15.03 11.38
N LEU A 232 11.48 -14.83 10.19
CA LEU A 232 10.55 -15.81 9.61
C LEU A 232 11.24 -17.13 9.30
N ALA A 233 12.49 -17.11 8.90
CA ALA A 233 13.27 -18.31 8.65
C ALA A 233 13.45 -19.15 9.93
N GLU A 234 13.75 -18.50 11.05
CA GLU A 234 13.82 -19.15 12.35
C GLU A 234 12.47 -19.74 12.79
N ALA A 235 11.38 -18.97 12.63
CA ALA A 235 10.04 -19.45 12.92
C ALA A 235 9.66 -20.67 12.05
N ALA A 236 9.99 -20.64 10.75
CA ALA A 236 9.76 -21.73 9.82
C ALA A 236 10.55 -23.02 10.19
N LEU A 237 11.80 -22.87 10.64
CA LEU A 237 12.63 -24.00 11.05
C LEU A 237 12.16 -24.62 12.37
N ARG A 238 11.73 -23.78 13.33
CA ARG A 238 11.29 -24.24 14.65
C ARG A 238 9.89 -24.85 14.64
N ASN A 239 8.96 -24.27 13.87
CA ASN A 239 7.57 -24.74 13.78
C ASN A 239 6.96 -24.48 12.40
N PRO A 240 7.30 -25.30 11.38
CA PRO A 240 6.78 -25.13 10.03
C PRO A 240 5.25 -25.31 9.97
N ALA A 241 4.68 -26.16 10.83
CA ALA A 241 3.25 -26.39 10.86
C ALA A 241 2.46 -25.14 11.29
N ALA A 242 2.94 -24.41 12.31
CA ALA A 242 2.33 -23.16 12.74
C ALA A 242 2.40 -22.08 11.65
N LEU A 243 3.53 -21.98 10.94
CA LEU A 243 3.69 -21.08 9.82
C LEU A 243 2.69 -21.41 8.69
N LEU A 244 2.60 -22.68 8.30
CA LEU A 244 1.67 -23.13 7.26
C LEU A 244 0.21 -22.91 7.65
N ALA A 245 -0.17 -23.19 8.90
CA ALA A 245 -1.52 -22.93 9.41
C ALA A 245 -1.86 -21.42 9.35
N ARG A 246 -0.91 -20.58 9.76
CA ARG A 246 -1.06 -19.12 9.68
C ARG A 246 -1.22 -18.64 8.24
N MET A 247 -0.43 -19.18 7.32
CA MET A 247 -0.53 -18.86 5.89
C MET A 247 -1.87 -19.30 5.30
N ALA A 248 -2.34 -20.51 5.62
CA ALA A 248 -3.62 -21.03 5.15
C ALA A 248 -4.80 -20.14 5.60
N GLU A 249 -4.82 -19.73 6.87
CA GLU A 249 -5.80 -18.77 7.39
C GLU A 249 -5.69 -17.41 6.69
N GLY A 250 -4.47 -16.94 6.51
CA GLY A 250 -4.20 -15.65 5.89
C GLY A 250 -4.54 -15.59 4.40
N VAL A 251 -4.38 -16.70 3.64
CA VAL A 251 -4.77 -16.78 2.23
C VAL A 251 -6.27 -16.51 2.07
N ALA A 252 -7.12 -17.16 2.86
CA ALA A 252 -8.57 -16.98 2.77
C ALA A 252 -8.96 -15.50 3.03
N ARG A 253 -8.36 -14.89 4.05
CA ARG A 253 -8.59 -13.47 4.36
C ARG A 253 -8.07 -12.55 3.25
N GLN A 254 -6.88 -12.83 2.72
CA GLN A 254 -6.29 -11.99 1.67
C GLN A 254 -7.09 -12.09 0.36
N VAL A 255 -7.56 -13.27 -0.03
CA VAL A 255 -8.45 -13.43 -1.20
C VAL A 255 -9.73 -12.60 -1.04
N LEU A 256 -10.32 -12.57 0.16
CA LEU A 256 -11.47 -11.70 0.44
C LEU A 256 -11.11 -10.21 0.30
N TYR A 257 -9.93 -9.80 0.78
CA TYR A 257 -9.45 -8.43 0.62
C TYR A 257 -9.13 -8.07 -0.83
N ASP A 258 -8.58 -9.01 -1.62
CA ASP A 258 -8.33 -8.81 -3.04
C ASP A 258 -9.65 -8.62 -3.81
N ALA A 259 -10.66 -9.46 -3.52
CA ALA A 259 -12.01 -9.32 -4.07
C ALA A 259 -12.67 -8.00 -3.66
N THR A 260 -12.53 -7.60 -2.39
CA THR A 260 -13.04 -6.33 -1.89
C THR A 260 -12.35 -5.14 -2.52
N ALA A 261 -11.02 -5.22 -2.71
CA ALA A 261 -10.23 -4.19 -3.37
C ALA A 261 -10.58 -4.06 -4.85
N LEU A 262 -10.83 -5.17 -5.55
CA LEU A 262 -11.36 -5.17 -6.93
C LEU A 262 -12.74 -4.50 -6.99
N GLY A 263 -13.54 -4.68 -5.94
CA GLY A 263 -14.88 -4.10 -5.81
C GLY A 263 -15.99 -5.00 -6.37
N PRO A 264 -17.16 -5.01 -5.71
CA PRO A 264 -18.26 -5.94 -6.01
C PRO A 264 -18.77 -5.84 -7.46
N LEU A 265 -18.76 -4.64 -8.05
CA LEU A 265 -19.20 -4.41 -9.42
C LEU A 265 -18.28 -5.06 -10.48
N LEU A 266 -17.03 -5.35 -10.13
CA LEU A 266 -16.04 -5.88 -11.06
C LEU A 266 -15.76 -7.37 -10.84
N VAL A 267 -16.28 -7.99 -9.78
CA VAL A 267 -16.08 -9.42 -9.50
C VAL A 267 -16.69 -10.31 -10.59
N ILE A 268 -17.93 -10.04 -11.03
CA ILE A 268 -18.57 -10.82 -12.09
C ILE A 268 -17.79 -10.70 -13.42
N PRO A 269 -17.49 -9.50 -13.93
CA PRO A 269 -16.61 -9.37 -15.10
C PRO A 269 -15.27 -10.08 -14.95
N PHE A 270 -14.65 -9.99 -13.77
CA PHE A 270 -13.37 -10.68 -13.48
C PHE A 270 -13.51 -12.20 -13.67
N LEU A 271 -14.51 -12.82 -13.03
CA LEU A 271 -14.74 -14.26 -13.12
C LEU A 271 -15.01 -14.73 -14.56
N LEU A 272 -15.81 -13.96 -15.31
CA LEU A 272 -16.05 -14.22 -16.73
C LEU A 272 -14.76 -14.15 -17.57
N GLY A 273 -13.90 -13.18 -17.27
CA GLY A 273 -12.66 -12.97 -17.98
C GLY A 273 -11.56 -13.99 -17.68
N VAL A 274 -11.50 -14.50 -16.44
CA VAL A 274 -10.57 -15.59 -16.07
C VAL A 274 -10.79 -16.84 -16.93
N GLY A 275 -12.07 -17.16 -17.22
CA GLY A 275 -12.43 -18.28 -18.09
C GLY A 275 -12.18 -18.03 -19.58
N ALA A 276 -12.28 -16.78 -20.04
CA ALA A 276 -12.29 -16.43 -21.46
C ALA A 276 -10.90 -16.18 -22.07
N ALA A 277 -9.92 -15.72 -21.30
CA ALA A 277 -8.62 -15.26 -21.82
C ALA A 277 -7.43 -15.99 -21.17
N ARG A 278 -6.88 -16.98 -21.88
CA ARG A 278 -5.71 -17.75 -21.40
C ARG A 278 -4.47 -16.87 -21.18
N GLU A 279 -4.31 -15.83 -21.96
CA GLU A 279 -3.17 -14.92 -21.94
C GLU A 279 -3.13 -14.04 -20.68
N THR A 280 -4.25 -13.92 -19.96
CA THR A 280 -4.31 -13.19 -18.69
C THR A 280 -3.73 -13.98 -17.50
N ARG A 281 -3.41 -15.27 -17.69
CA ARG A 281 -2.89 -16.16 -16.64
C ARG A 281 -1.56 -15.69 -16.04
N GLY A 282 -0.72 -15.01 -16.83
CA GLY A 282 0.57 -14.51 -16.35
C GLY A 282 0.41 -13.49 -15.22
N PRO A 283 -0.26 -12.34 -15.43
CA PRO A 283 -0.58 -11.39 -14.38
C PRO A 283 -1.32 -12.00 -13.19
N LEU A 284 -2.30 -12.89 -13.44
CA LEU A 284 -3.05 -13.57 -12.40
C LEU A 284 -2.19 -14.50 -11.55
N ALA A 285 -1.25 -15.23 -12.16
CA ALA A 285 -0.31 -16.07 -11.42
C ALA A 285 0.60 -15.24 -10.50
N VAL A 286 1.07 -14.07 -10.97
CA VAL A 286 1.83 -13.15 -10.12
C VAL A 286 0.97 -12.66 -8.96
N ALA A 287 -0.27 -12.22 -9.20
CA ALA A 287 -1.18 -11.80 -8.14
C ALA A 287 -1.41 -12.94 -7.13
N ALA A 288 -1.69 -14.16 -7.60
CA ALA A 288 -1.90 -15.33 -6.75
C ALA A 288 -0.66 -15.66 -5.89
N CYS A 289 0.56 -15.55 -6.45
CA CYS A 289 1.79 -15.74 -5.70
C CYS A 289 1.94 -14.70 -4.58
N PHE A 290 1.62 -13.43 -4.84
CA PHE A 290 1.64 -12.39 -3.81
C PHE A 290 0.60 -12.66 -2.72
N THR A 291 -0.62 -13.01 -3.10
CA THR A 291 -1.71 -13.35 -2.17
C THR A 291 -1.35 -14.56 -1.31
N ALA A 292 -0.82 -15.62 -1.90
CA ALA A 292 -0.57 -16.89 -1.22
C ALA A 292 0.68 -16.92 -0.35
N LEU A 293 1.69 -16.08 -0.65
CA LEU A 293 2.97 -16.13 0.07
C LEU A 293 3.13 -14.94 1.03
N PRO A 294 3.63 -13.75 0.60
CA PRO A 294 3.94 -12.71 1.57
C PRO A 294 2.71 -12.10 2.24
N LEU A 295 1.60 -11.92 1.51
CA LEU A 295 0.41 -11.27 2.05
C LEU A 295 -0.40 -12.17 2.98
N ALA A 296 -0.32 -13.49 2.81
CA ALA A 296 -0.97 -14.45 3.69
C ALA A 296 -0.43 -14.38 5.14
N LEU A 297 0.82 -14.00 5.34
CA LEU A 297 1.40 -13.87 6.68
C LEU A 297 0.78 -12.71 7.48
N ASN A 298 0.42 -11.62 6.79
CA ASN A 298 -0.18 -10.44 7.41
C ASN A 298 -1.24 -9.84 6.48
N PRO A 299 -2.40 -10.49 6.33
CA PRO A 299 -3.43 -10.03 5.39
C PRO A 299 -3.97 -8.66 5.77
N SER A 300 -4.14 -7.78 4.77
CA SER A 300 -4.66 -6.43 4.95
C SER A 300 -5.34 -5.93 3.68
N PRO A 301 -6.49 -5.22 3.80
CA PRO A 301 -7.19 -4.66 2.64
C PRO A 301 -6.31 -3.74 1.77
N ARG A 302 -5.42 -2.97 2.40
CA ARG A 302 -4.54 -2.06 1.66
C ARG A 302 -3.47 -2.78 0.85
N TYR A 303 -3.07 -3.99 1.27
CA TYR A 303 -2.04 -4.77 0.57
C TYR A 303 -2.58 -5.41 -0.72
N ALA A 304 -3.90 -5.50 -0.87
CA ALA A 304 -4.55 -5.88 -2.10
C ALA A 304 -4.46 -4.81 -3.21
N VAL A 305 -4.32 -3.53 -2.83
CA VAL A 305 -4.35 -2.40 -3.79
C VAL A 305 -3.30 -2.50 -4.90
N PRO A 306 -2.02 -2.83 -4.64
CA PRO A 306 -1.02 -3.02 -5.70
C PRO A 306 -1.33 -4.18 -6.65
N LEU A 307 -2.19 -5.14 -6.24
CA LEU A 307 -2.58 -6.29 -7.04
C LEU A 307 -3.77 -6.00 -7.97
N VAL A 308 -4.60 -5.01 -7.65
CA VAL A 308 -5.77 -4.64 -8.47
C VAL A 308 -5.39 -4.49 -9.97
N PRO A 309 -4.32 -3.80 -10.36
CA PRO A 309 -3.94 -3.69 -11.76
C PRO A 309 -3.64 -5.03 -12.45
N LEU A 310 -3.26 -6.07 -11.69
CA LEU A 310 -3.01 -7.42 -12.22
C LEU A 310 -4.30 -8.20 -12.48
N LEU A 311 -5.39 -7.82 -11.82
CA LEU A 311 -6.72 -8.42 -12.01
C LEU A 311 -7.47 -7.77 -13.19
N LEU A 312 -7.12 -6.53 -13.55
CA LEU A 312 -7.81 -5.77 -14.58
C LEU A 312 -7.71 -6.37 -16.00
N PRO A 313 -6.63 -7.09 -16.42
CA PRO A 313 -6.62 -7.78 -17.71
C PRO A 313 -7.80 -8.77 -17.88
N ALA A 314 -8.04 -9.61 -16.87
CA ALA A 314 -9.19 -10.52 -16.87
C ALA A 314 -10.51 -9.76 -16.75
N THR A 315 -10.58 -8.77 -15.85
CA THR A 315 -11.79 -7.94 -15.70
C THR A 315 -12.20 -7.28 -17.01
N ALA A 316 -11.25 -6.71 -17.76
CA ALA A 316 -11.52 -6.05 -19.02
C ALA A 316 -11.99 -7.05 -20.10
N ALA A 317 -11.38 -8.23 -20.17
CA ALA A 317 -11.83 -9.29 -21.08
C ALA A 317 -13.28 -9.72 -20.76
N GLY A 318 -13.61 -9.87 -19.48
CA GLY A 318 -14.97 -10.19 -19.05
C GLY A 318 -15.98 -9.06 -19.27
N LEU A 319 -15.58 -7.79 -19.12
CA LEU A 319 -16.43 -6.65 -19.47
C LEU A 319 -16.78 -6.64 -20.96
N LEU A 320 -15.83 -6.94 -21.85
CA LEU A 320 -16.09 -7.05 -23.27
C LEU A 320 -17.05 -8.19 -23.57
N ALA A 321 -16.83 -9.38 -22.99
CA ALA A 321 -17.72 -10.53 -23.16
C ALA A 321 -19.15 -10.24 -22.63
N LEU A 322 -19.26 -9.54 -21.51
CA LEU A 322 -20.54 -9.10 -20.97
C LEU A 322 -21.22 -8.08 -21.89
N GLY A 323 -20.43 -7.13 -22.43
CA GLY A 323 -20.92 -6.14 -23.39
C GLY A 323 -21.51 -6.78 -24.66
N GLU A 324 -20.88 -7.82 -25.18
CA GLU A 324 -21.39 -8.59 -26.31
C GLU A 324 -22.73 -9.26 -25.99
N ARG A 325 -22.89 -9.83 -24.79
CA ARG A 325 -24.15 -10.45 -24.33
C ARG A 325 -25.26 -9.43 -24.11
N LEU A 326 -24.93 -8.24 -23.61
CA LEU A 326 -25.90 -7.17 -23.37
C LEU A 326 -26.37 -6.46 -24.68
N GLY A 327 -25.63 -6.61 -25.76
CA GLY A 327 -25.97 -6.06 -27.08
C GLY A 327 -26.29 -4.54 -27.01
N ARG A 328 -27.52 -4.15 -27.36
CA ARG A 328 -27.96 -2.73 -27.36
C ARG A 328 -27.85 -2.07 -25.98
N HIS A 329 -27.97 -2.79 -24.90
CA HIS A 329 -27.92 -2.28 -23.53
C HIS A 329 -26.49 -2.06 -23.01
N ALA A 330 -25.47 -2.54 -23.73
CA ALA A 330 -24.05 -2.45 -23.30
C ALA A 330 -23.61 -1.01 -23.02
N ARG A 331 -24.05 -0.03 -23.82
CA ARG A 331 -23.67 1.38 -23.63
C ARG A 331 -24.22 1.93 -22.31
N VAL A 332 -25.48 1.65 -22.01
CA VAL A 332 -26.14 2.10 -20.77
C VAL A 332 -25.48 1.43 -19.58
N ALA A 333 -25.25 0.12 -19.64
CA ALA A 333 -24.56 -0.63 -18.58
C ALA A 333 -23.14 -0.12 -18.32
N THR A 334 -22.36 0.17 -19.37
CA THR A 334 -21.01 0.73 -19.25
C THR A 334 -21.03 2.12 -18.64
N ALA A 335 -21.95 3.00 -19.06
CA ALA A 335 -22.10 4.32 -18.48
C ALA A 335 -22.48 4.25 -16.99
N ALA A 336 -23.47 3.40 -16.65
CA ALA A 336 -23.89 3.18 -15.27
C ALA A 336 -22.75 2.66 -14.37
N LEU A 337 -21.97 1.69 -14.88
CA LEU A 337 -20.78 1.21 -14.19
C LEU A 337 -19.77 2.33 -13.98
N GLY A 338 -19.47 3.13 -14.99
CA GLY A 338 -18.56 4.26 -14.89
C GLY A 338 -18.99 5.27 -13.83
N VAL A 339 -20.26 5.66 -13.83
CA VAL A 339 -20.85 6.55 -12.82
C VAL A 339 -20.74 5.95 -11.42
N ALA A 340 -21.09 4.67 -11.25
CA ALA A 340 -21.02 3.99 -9.96
C ALA A 340 -19.58 3.93 -9.41
N LEU A 341 -18.59 3.65 -10.27
CA LEU A 341 -17.18 3.66 -9.88
C LEU A 341 -16.70 5.06 -9.48
N VAL A 342 -17.08 6.10 -10.22
CA VAL A 342 -16.75 7.50 -9.88
C VAL A 342 -17.37 7.89 -8.53
N VAL A 343 -18.64 7.58 -8.32
CA VAL A 343 -19.33 7.86 -7.05
C VAL A 343 -18.60 7.17 -5.89
N GLN A 344 -18.27 5.87 -6.03
CA GLN A 344 -17.52 5.14 -5.02
C GLN A 344 -16.11 5.72 -4.80
N ALA A 345 -15.42 6.11 -5.88
CA ALA A 345 -14.07 6.68 -5.81
C ALA A 345 -14.04 8.02 -5.06
N LEU A 346 -15.08 8.82 -5.22
CA LEU A 346 -15.21 10.14 -4.57
C LEU A 346 -15.86 10.06 -3.18
N TRP A 347 -16.39 8.90 -2.79
CA TRP A 347 -17.00 8.72 -1.48
C TRP A 347 -15.94 8.71 -0.38
N VAL A 348 -16.02 9.68 0.53
CA VAL A 348 -15.15 9.77 1.71
C VAL A 348 -15.92 9.24 2.91
N SER A 349 -15.52 8.07 3.40
CA SER A 349 -16.29 7.29 4.39
C SER A 349 -16.02 7.62 5.86
N HIS A 350 -15.18 8.66 6.18
CA HIS A 350 -14.72 8.88 7.55
C HIS A 350 -14.80 10.34 8.02
N PRO A 351 -16.00 10.99 7.99
CA PRO A 351 -16.14 12.34 8.54
C PRO A 351 -15.86 12.38 10.05
N PHE A 352 -16.21 11.30 10.78
CA PHE A 352 -15.94 11.17 12.21
C PHE A 352 -14.43 11.13 12.50
N ASP A 353 -13.67 10.31 11.80
CA ASP A 353 -12.22 10.22 11.99
C ASP A 353 -11.53 11.56 11.71
N ALA A 354 -12.02 12.31 10.71
CA ALA A 354 -11.48 13.64 10.40
C ALA A 354 -11.80 14.66 11.49
N ALA A 355 -13.02 14.67 12.00
CA ALA A 355 -13.42 15.55 13.10
C ALA A 355 -12.67 15.21 14.38
N CYS A 356 -12.59 13.93 14.70
CA CYS A 356 -11.89 13.42 15.86
C CYS A 356 -10.38 13.74 15.83
N SER A 357 -9.72 13.50 14.68
CA SER A 357 -8.30 13.82 14.54
C SER A 357 -8.03 15.32 14.75
N ARG A 358 -8.89 16.20 14.23
CA ARG A 358 -8.77 17.65 14.45
C ARG A 358 -9.02 18.04 15.91
N GLU A 359 -10.01 17.43 16.57
CA GLU A 359 -10.33 17.68 17.97
C GLU A 359 -9.16 17.32 18.88
N VAL A 360 -8.60 16.10 18.74
CA VAL A 360 -7.43 15.66 19.51
C VAL A 360 -6.22 16.53 19.24
N SER A 361 -5.95 16.82 17.96
CA SER A 361 -4.80 17.66 17.58
C SER A 361 -4.88 19.06 18.17
N ARG A 362 -6.07 19.67 18.14
CA ARG A 362 -6.33 20.97 18.72
C ARG A 362 -6.15 20.92 20.24
N LEU A 363 -6.74 19.94 20.92
CA LEU A 363 -6.62 19.75 22.35
C LEU A 363 -5.15 19.65 22.80
N VAL A 364 -4.34 18.85 22.06
CA VAL A 364 -2.91 18.70 22.38
C VAL A 364 -2.16 20.01 22.14
N LEU A 365 -2.42 20.70 21.02
CA LEU A 365 -1.78 22.00 20.73
C LEU A 365 -2.10 23.07 21.76
N GLU A 366 -3.37 23.20 22.13
CA GLU A 366 -3.83 24.24 23.06
C GLU A 366 -3.30 23.99 24.48
N ARG A 367 -3.25 22.73 24.92
CA ARG A 367 -2.88 22.40 26.30
C ARG A 367 -1.39 22.19 26.55
N TYR A 368 -0.69 21.64 25.53
CA TYR A 368 0.71 21.22 25.70
C TYR A 368 1.66 21.89 24.69
N GLY A 369 1.14 22.62 23.71
CA GLY A 369 1.93 23.25 22.65
C GLY A 369 2.36 22.29 21.56
N PRO A 370 3.05 22.80 20.52
CA PRO A 370 3.59 21.99 19.43
C PRO A 370 4.81 21.16 19.86
N GLY A 371 5.16 20.14 19.05
CA GLY A 371 6.37 19.33 19.26
C GLY A 371 6.22 18.18 20.25
N GLN A 372 5.04 17.97 20.82
CA GLN A 372 4.82 16.90 21.81
C GLN A 372 4.97 15.51 21.18
N ALA A 373 5.63 14.60 21.90
CA ALA A 373 5.59 13.18 21.60
C ALA A 373 4.28 12.59 22.16
N LEU A 374 3.51 11.94 21.27
CA LEU A 374 2.24 11.32 21.61
C LEU A 374 2.31 9.83 21.30
N VAL A 375 2.17 8.98 22.30
CA VAL A 375 1.99 7.55 22.12
C VAL A 375 0.57 7.30 21.65
N ALA A 376 0.39 6.81 20.44
CA ALA A 376 -0.92 6.50 19.86
C ALA A 376 -0.79 5.48 18.75
N VAL A 377 -1.82 4.64 18.58
CA VAL A 377 -1.88 3.66 17.47
C VAL A 377 -2.02 4.37 16.10
N ASP A 378 -2.61 5.57 16.11
CA ASP A 378 -2.83 6.37 14.91
C ASP A 378 -1.96 7.65 14.92
N GLY A 379 -0.98 7.68 14.02
CA GLY A 379 -0.03 8.80 13.92
C GLY A 379 -0.63 10.16 13.53
N ARG A 380 -1.85 10.18 12.98
CA ARG A 380 -2.52 11.41 12.55
C ARG A 380 -2.77 12.38 13.68
N PHE A 381 -3.05 11.89 14.88
CA PHE A 381 -3.32 12.71 16.07
C PHE A 381 -2.10 13.55 16.46
N ALA A 382 -0.91 12.94 16.47
CA ALA A 382 0.33 13.66 16.75
C ALA A 382 0.72 14.58 15.60
N TYR A 383 0.57 14.13 14.36
CA TYR A 383 0.90 14.90 13.16
C TYR A 383 0.09 16.21 13.10
N GLY A 384 -1.22 16.13 13.30
CA GLY A 384 -2.09 17.32 13.35
C GLY A 384 -1.74 18.28 14.50
N ALA A 385 -1.20 17.76 15.59
CA ALA A 385 -0.68 18.56 16.71
C ALA A 385 0.76 19.06 16.46
N ARG A 386 1.31 18.92 15.28
CA ARG A 386 2.72 19.26 14.95
C ARG A 386 3.71 18.55 15.88
N GLY A 387 3.35 17.36 16.35
CA GLY A 387 4.11 16.54 17.26
C GLY A 387 4.63 15.27 16.60
N ARG A 388 5.32 14.44 17.37
CA ARG A 388 5.87 13.16 16.94
C ARG A 388 4.97 12.01 17.40
N ALA A 389 4.55 11.15 16.46
CA ALA A 389 3.82 9.94 16.78
C ALA A 389 4.78 8.82 17.24
N LEU A 390 4.43 8.14 18.32
CA LEU A 390 5.07 6.95 18.82
C LEU A 390 4.04 5.82 18.80
N VAL A 391 4.21 4.85 17.92
CA VAL A 391 3.25 3.76 17.77
C VAL A 391 3.66 2.60 18.68
N PRO A 392 2.85 2.21 19.66
CA PRO A 392 3.17 1.09 20.54
C PRO A 392 3.14 -0.23 19.75
N PRO A 393 3.92 -1.25 20.16
CA PRO A 393 4.00 -2.53 19.48
C PRO A 393 2.66 -3.29 19.50
N THR A 394 1.90 -3.12 20.56
CA THR A 394 0.56 -3.69 20.72
C THR A 394 -0.44 -2.62 21.21
N THR A 395 -1.70 -2.99 21.39
CA THR A 395 -2.72 -2.14 22.02
C THR A 395 -2.74 -2.29 23.54
N ASP A 396 -1.81 -3.08 24.10
CA ASP A 396 -1.68 -3.29 25.54
C ASP A 396 -1.25 -2.00 26.24
N PRO A 397 -1.91 -1.60 27.31
CA PRO A 397 -1.56 -0.42 28.08
C PRO A 397 -0.11 -0.41 28.61
N ASP A 398 0.39 -1.56 29.06
CA ASP A 398 1.74 -1.66 29.62
C ASP A 398 2.82 -1.46 28.57
N ASP A 399 2.62 -1.98 27.35
CA ASP A 399 3.49 -1.74 26.20
C ASP A 399 3.52 -0.25 25.81
N ALA A 400 2.35 0.40 25.83
CA ALA A 400 2.24 1.82 25.52
C ALA A 400 2.93 2.69 26.59
N LEU A 401 2.75 2.39 27.86
CA LEU A 401 3.41 3.08 28.97
C LEU A 401 4.92 2.85 28.98
N ALA A 402 5.36 1.62 28.75
CA ALA A 402 6.78 1.31 28.61
C ALA A 402 7.43 2.10 27.46
N LEU A 403 6.71 2.26 26.34
CA LEU A 403 7.17 3.08 25.21
C LEU A 403 7.20 4.57 25.61
N ALA A 404 6.15 5.09 26.26
CA ALA A 404 6.08 6.47 26.71
C ALA A 404 7.26 6.82 27.63
N ARG A 405 7.49 6.02 28.66
CA ARG A 405 8.58 6.22 29.63
C ARG A 405 9.97 6.16 28.99
N ARG A 406 10.24 5.15 28.14
CA ARG A 406 11.53 5.02 27.44
C ARG A 406 11.82 6.17 26.47
N SER A 407 10.79 6.74 25.86
CA SER A 407 10.92 7.82 24.90
C SER A 407 10.78 9.23 25.46
N GLY A 408 10.47 9.36 26.76
CA GLY A 408 10.17 10.63 27.41
C GLY A 408 8.85 11.26 26.93
N ALA A 409 7.94 10.47 26.35
CA ALA A 409 6.64 10.96 25.92
C ALA A 409 5.69 11.11 27.11
N ARG A 410 5.13 12.32 27.27
CA ARG A 410 4.22 12.64 28.37
C ARG A 410 2.75 12.36 28.05
N LEU A 411 2.42 12.01 26.82
CA LEU A 411 1.04 11.86 26.35
C LEU A 411 0.81 10.49 25.74
N TRP A 412 -0.28 9.85 26.14
CA TRP A 412 -0.76 8.58 25.59
C TRP A 412 -2.24 8.68 25.24
N LEU A 413 -2.58 8.40 23.97
CA LEU A 413 -3.95 8.37 23.47
C LEU A 413 -4.35 6.93 23.12
N THR A 414 -5.44 6.47 23.71
CA THR A 414 -5.96 5.12 23.47
C THR A 414 -7.49 5.09 23.45
N ARG A 415 -8.07 3.97 23.04
CA ARG A 415 -9.52 3.74 23.16
C ARG A 415 -9.82 3.00 24.46
N PRO A 416 -10.83 3.39 25.25
CA PRO A 416 -11.24 2.64 26.43
C PRO A 416 -11.50 1.16 26.17
N ALA A 417 -12.09 0.83 25.01
CA ALA A 417 -12.36 -0.54 24.60
C ALA A 417 -11.11 -1.43 24.41
N TRP A 418 -9.93 -0.83 24.28
CA TRP A 418 -8.66 -1.58 24.17
C TRP A 418 -8.02 -1.83 25.53
N ILE A 419 -8.47 -1.13 26.56
CA ILE A 419 -8.03 -1.32 27.93
C ILE A 419 -8.85 -2.48 28.52
N ARG A 420 -8.21 -3.64 28.68
CA ARG A 420 -8.88 -4.83 29.22
C ARG A 420 -8.95 -4.75 30.76
N PRO A 421 -10.12 -4.99 31.37
CA PRO A 421 -10.21 -5.15 32.83
C PRO A 421 -9.38 -6.38 33.28
N PRO A 422 -8.69 -6.33 34.42
CA PRO A 422 -8.77 -5.33 35.51
C PRO A 422 -7.70 -4.22 35.48
N TRP A 423 -7.22 -3.78 34.28
CA TRP A 423 -6.16 -2.78 34.22
C TRP A 423 -6.60 -1.47 34.89
N THR A 424 -5.78 -0.96 35.79
CA THR A 424 -5.92 0.33 36.45
C THR A 424 -4.71 1.20 36.14
N PRO A 425 -4.89 2.51 35.86
CA PRO A 425 -3.75 3.38 35.61
C PRO A 425 -2.83 3.43 36.83
N PRO A 426 -1.50 3.30 36.65
CA PRO A 426 -0.53 3.59 37.69
C PRO A 426 -0.69 5.00 38.26
N ALA A 427 -0.17 5.25 39.47
CA ALA A 427 -0.34 6.53 40.16
C ALA A 427 0.25 7.73 39.38
N ASP A 428 1.25 7.49 38.54
CA ASP A 428 1.87 8.46 37.63
C ASP A 428 1.12 8.68 36.33
N VAL A 429 -0.01 7.98 36.09
CA VAL A 429 -0.80 8.05 34.86
C VAL A 429 -2.18 8.60 35.14
N ARG A 430 -2.50 9.74 34.56
CA ARG A 430 -3.75 10.45 34.79
C ARG A 430 -4.54 10.67 33.50
N ALA A 431 -5.81 10.29 33.47
CA ALA A 431 -6.71 10.67 32.38
C ALA A 431 -6.99 12.16 32.42
N VAL A 432 -6.67 12.88 31.34
CA VAL A 432 -6.77 14.35 31.28
C VAL A 432 -7.87 14.84 30.34
N ALA A 433 -8.31 14.01 29.40
CA ALA A 433 -9.41 14.32 28.50
C ALA A 433 -10.04 13.06 27.89
N ARG A 434 -11.29 13.21 27.45
CA ARG A 434 -12.04 12.17 26.69
C ARG A 434 -12.55 12.74 25.37
N PRO A 435 -11.67 12.96 24.38
CA PRO A 435 -12.08 13.55 23.11
C PRO A 435 -12.95 12.60 22.29
N CYS A 436 -13.56 13.14 21.23
CA CYS A 436 -14.38 12.42 20.26
C CYS A 436 -15.61 11.74 20.91
N GLY A 437 -16.30 12.46 21.77
CA GLY A 437 -17.46 11.90 22.48
C GLY A 437 -17.12 10.73 23.40
N GLY A 438 -15.88 10.68 23.92
CA GLY A 438 -15.40 9.60 24.79
C GLY A 438 -14.88 8.37 24.07
N THR A 439 -14.82 8.38 22.74
CA THR A 439 -14.24 7.27 21.94
C THR A 439 -12.76 7.07 22.23
N PHE A 440 -12.06 8.13 22.65
CA PHE A 440 -10.67 8.10 23.07
C PHE A 440 -10.50 8.64 24.48
N VAL A 441 -9.42 8.23 25.13
CA VAL A 441 -8.94 8.78 26.38
C VAL A 441 -7.51 9.24 26.16
N LEU A 442 -7.24 10.50 26.52
CA LEU A 442 -5.91 11.06 26.58
C LEU A 442 -5.40 10.95 28.01
N PHE A 443 -4.28 10.26 28.19
CA PHE A 443 -3.58 10.16 29.45
C PHE A 443 -2.34 11.05 29.44
N GLU A 444 -2.05 11.65 30.57
CA GLU A 444 -0.78 12.25 30.90
C GLU A 444 0.04 11.23 31.70
N VAL A 445 1.27 10.98 31.26
CA VAL A 445 2.21 10.03 31.88
C VAL A 445 3.25 10.87 32.61
N GLY A 446 3.36 10.67 33.92
CA GLY A 446 4.39 11.29 34.74
C GLY A 446 5.78 10.82 34.34
N GLY A 447 6.75 11.74 34.43
CA GLY A 447 8.16 11.43 34.21
C GLY A 447 8.81 10.90 35.49
#